data_1db36b1f8bb3f49354e351b9440429fc
#
_entry.id   1db36b1f8bb3f49354e351b9440429fc
#
_cell.length_a   1.000
_cell.length_b   1.000
_cell.length_c   1.000
_cell.angle_alpha   90.00
_cell.angle_beta   90.00
_cell.angle_gamma   90.00
#
_symmetry.space_group_name_H-M   'P 1'
#
loop_
_entity.id
_entity.type
_entity.pdbx_description
1 polymer ?
#
loop_
_entity_poly.entity_id
_entity_poly.type
_entity_poly.pdbx_seq_one_letter_code
_entity_poly.pdbx_strand_id
1 'polypeptide(L)'
;QSILCMKHGKHVLCEKPFASNAREVREMIAASAKYDVTLMEAMKPTLTPNFRSVRDNLGRLGTIRRYFSCYCQYSSRYDKFKEGVVLNAFKPELSNGAMMDIGIYTVYPMVVLFGRPKKIDASGIILSSGADGQGAVNFEYEGMNATVLYSKIANSSLPTEIQGEDGNITLDRINIIGEVKYTPRLGAASGKGSSAEPQDISAVTDKDEYYYEVAEFIDLVLSGKRQSVINSHEHSLITLEIIDEVRRQLGIRYPADKC
;
A
#
# COMPACT_ATOMS: atom_id res chain seq x y z
N GLN A 1 18.98 8.58 7.62
CA GLN A 1 19.04 7.91 8.92
C GLN A 1 19.25 6.41 8.76
N SER A 2 18.41 5.66 8.00
CA SER A 2 18.50 4.19 7.83
C SER A 2 19.88 3.73 7.36
N ILE A 3 20.46 4.36 6.34
CA ILE A 3 21.82 4.05 5.85
C ILE A 3 22.88 4.27 6.93
N LEU A 4 22.73 5.32 7.73
CA LEU A 4 23.66 5.57 8.85
C LEU A 4 23.59 4.45 9.91
N CYS A 5 22.38 4.00 10.28
CA CYS A 5 22.22 2.88 11.19
C CYS A 5 22.85 1.60 10.64
N MET A 6 22.60 1.28 9.36
CA MET A 6 23.17 0.11 8.69
C MET A 6 24.69 0.16 8.60
N LYS A 7 25.26 1.36 8.35
CA LYS A 7 26.72 1.57 8.37
C LYS A 7 27.37 1.24 9.73
N HIS A 8 26.58 1.35 10.81
CA HIS A 8 27.00 0.97 12.17
C HIS A 8 26.53 -0.45 12.57
N GLY A 9 26.24 -1.31 11.58
CA GLY A 9 25.89 -2.71 11.81
C GLY A 9 24.49 -2.92 12.43
N LYS A 10 23.59 -1.94 12.35
CA LYS A 10 22.23 -2.06 12.89
C LYS A 10 21.27 -2.58 11.83
N HIS A 11 20.47 -3.57 12.20
CA HIS A 11 19.28 -3.95 11.43
C HIS A 11 18.27 -2.84 11.49
N VAL A 12 17.48 -2.64 10.41
CA VAL A 12 16.57 -1.49 10.29
C VAL A 12 15.17 -1.94 9.89
N LEU A 13 14.19 -1.68 10.77
CA LEU A 13 12.78 -1.62 10.43
C LEU A 13 12.46 -0.14 10.17
N CYS A 14 12.13 0.19 8.92
CA CYS A 14 11.93 1.57 8.50
C CYS A 14 10.45 1.85 8.29
N GLU A 15 9.92 2.89 8.92
CA GLU A 15 8.54 3.34 8.71
C GLU A 15 8.24 3.61 7.22
N LYS A 16 6.98 3.35 6.89
CA LYS A 16 6.44 3.69 5.55
C LYS A 16 6.21 5.22 5.44
N PRO A 17 6.36 5.80 4.26
CA PRO A 17 6.99 5.24 3.06
C PRO A 17 8.48 4.97 3.31
N PHE A 18 9.00 3.93 2.65
CA PHE A 18 10.37 3.47 2.86
C PHE A 18 11.43 4.57 2.67
N ALA A 19 11.19 5.45 1.71
CA ALA A 19 12.01 6.64 1.41
C ALA A 19 11.17 7.70 0.71
N SER A 20 11.77 8.84 0.38
CA SER A 20 11.10 9.94 -0.34
C SER A 20 10.88 9.63 -1.83
N ASN A 21 11.68 8.73 -2.41
CA ASN A 21 11.63 8.31 -3.81
C ASN A 21 12.34 6.97 -4.04
N ALA A 22 12.16 6.38 -5.21
CA ALA A 22 12.74 5.09 -5.58
C ALA A 22 14.27 5.09 -5.62
N ARG A 23 14.93 6.22 -5.92
CA ARG A 23 16.39 6.33 -5.88
C ARG A 23 16.92 6.08 -4.48
N GLU A 24 16.34 6.72 -3.47
CA GLU A 24 16.73 6.53 -2.07
C GLU A 24 16.46 5.09 -1.60
N VAL A 25 15.38 4.45 -2.07
CA VAL A 25 15.12 3.00 -1.80
C VAL A 25 16.26 2.15 -2.34
N ARG A 26 16.72 2.37 -3.58
CA ARG A 26 17.87 1.63 -4.15
C ARG A 26 19.14 1.83 -3.33
N GLU A 27 19.39 3.05 -2.85
CA GLU A 27 20.53 3.34 -1.98
C GLU A 27 20.45 2.59 -0.64
N MET A 28 19.25 2.51 -0.03
CA MET A 28 19.03 1.76 1.20
C MET A 28 19.21 0.25 0.99
N ILE A 29 18.70 -0.31 -0.10
CA ILE A 29 18.88 -1.73 -0.46
C ILE A 29 20.37 -2.04 -0.66
N ALA A 30 21.10 -1.21 -1.39
CA ALA A 30 22.53 -1.36 -1.61
C ALA A 30 23.30 -1.29 -0.29
N ALA A 31 22.91 -0.41 0.64
CA ALA A 31 23.53 -0.31 1.96
C ALA A 31 23.26 -1.56 2.81
N SER A 32 22.04 -2.10 2.82
CA SER A 32 21.70 -3.35 3.50
C SER A 32 22.59 -4.51 3.01
N ALA A 33 22.75 -4.64 1.69
CA ALA A 33 23.62 -5.65 1.09
C ALA A 33 25.11 -5.43 1.45
N LYS A 34 25.57 -4.17 1.41
CA LYS A 34 26.97 -3.80 1.69
C LYS A 34 27.37 -4.08 3.15
N TYR A 35 26.48 -3.80 4.09
CA TYR A 35 26.78 -3.92 5.53
C TYR A 35 26.25 -5.22 6.14
N ASP A 36 25.66 -6.10 5.30
CA ASP A 36 25.12 -7.41 5.67
C ASP A 36 24.13 -7.35 6.85
N VAL A 37 23.18 -6.43 6.76
CA VAL A 37 22.15 -6.21 7.79
C VAL A 37 20.75 -6.35 7.23
N THR A 38 19.80 -6.75 8.09
CA THR A 38 18.36 -6.82 7.75
C THR A 38 17.80 -5.42 7.56
N LEU A 39 17.04 -5.25 6.48
CA LEU A 39 16.29 -4.04 6.19
C LEU A 39 14.87 -4.43 5.76
N MET A 40 13.85 -3.86 6.39
CA MET A 40 12.44 -4.10 6.05
C MET A 40 11.63 -2.81 6.17
N GLU A 41 10.68 -2.61 5.24
CA GLU A 41 9.67 -1.54 5.35
C GLU A 41 8.57 -1.97 6.31
N ALA A 42 8.17 -1.09 7.22
CA ALA A 42 7.09 -1.27 8.18
C ALA A 42 5.73 -1.03 7.48
N MET A 43 5.35 -1.94 6.58
CA MET A 43 4.05 -1.96 5.93
C MET A 43 3.18 -3.03 6.60
N LYS A 44 2.59 -2.66 7.72
CA LYS A 44 1.87 -3.56 8.63
C LYS A 44 0.74 -4.39 8.01
N PRO A 45 -0.17 -3.85 7.14
CA PRO A 45 -1.35 -4.60 6.69
C PRO A 45 -0.99 -5.86 5.91
N THR A 46 0.11 -5.87 5.16
CA THR A 46 0.52 -7.00 4.31
C THR A 46 1.04 -8.21 5.08
N LEU A 47 1.36 -8.05 6.36
CA LEU A 47 1.87 -9.13 7.23
C LEU A 47 0.79 -9.70 8.15
N THR A 48 -0.40 -9.12 8.17
CA THR A 48 -1.51 -9.59 9.02
C THR A 48 -2.09 -10.93 8.55
N PRO A 49 -2.67 -11.74 9.46
CA PRO A 49 -3.35 -12.97 9.10
C PRO A 49 -4.50 -12.76 8.10
N ASN A 50 -5.22 -11.64 8.17
CA ASN A 50 -6.28 -11.31 7.22
C ASN A 50 -5.75 -11.06 5.80
N PHE A 51 -4.61 -10.40 5.65
CA PHE A 51 -3.98 -10.26 4.32
C PHE A 51 -3.46 -11.61 3.79
N ARG A 52 -2.98 -12.49 4.67
CA ARG A 52 -2.63 -13.87 4.30
C ARG A 52 -3.87 -14.62 3.81
N SER A 53 -5.01 -14.50 4.50
CA SER A 53 -6.27 -15.10 4.06
C SER A 53 -6.66 -14.62 2.65
N VAL A 54 -6.52 -13.32 2.35
CA VAL A 54 -6.73 -12.80 0.98
C VAL A 54 -5.85 -13.55 -0.03
N ARG A 55 -4.55 -13.62 0.22
CA ARG A 55 -3.58 -14.27 -0.68
C ARG A 55 -3.89 -15.75 -0.92
N ASP A 56 -4.20 -16.46 0.15
CA ASP A 56 -4.47 -17.90 0.12
C ASP A 56 -5.79 -18.23 -0.63
N ASN A 57 -6.71 -17.26 -0.71
CA ASN A 57 -8.00 -17.42 -1.40
C ASN A 57 -8.06 -16.82 -2.80
N LEU A 58 -6.99 -16.16 -3.31
CA LEU A 58 -6.99 -15.58 -4.67
C LEU A 58 -7.34 -16.61 -5.75
N GLY A 59 -6.88 -17.87 -5.61
CA GLY A 59 -7.17 -18.94 -6.58
C GLY A 59 -8.66 -19.28 -6.72
N ARG A 60 -9.50 -18.92 -5.73
CA ARG A 60 -10.96 -19.12 -5.79
C ARG A 60 -11.67 -18.13 -6.73
N LEU A 61 -10.99 -17.06 -7.12
CA LEU A 61 -11.55 -16.01 -7.97
C LEU A 61 -11.54 -16.36 -9.47
N GLY A 62 -10.88 -17.46 -9.86
CA GLY A 62 -10.60 -17.74 -11.27
C GLY A 62 -9.66 -16.67 -11.86
N THR A 63 -9.91 -16.24 -13.09
CA THR A 63 -9.13 -15.16 -13.69
C THR A 63 -9.47 -13.82 -13.00
N ILE A 64 -8.48 -13.22 -12.34
CA ILE A 64 -8.66 -11.91 -11.70
C ILE A 64 -8.76 -10.84 -12.77
N ARG A 65 -9.78 -9.97 -12.67
CA ARG A 65 -10.08 -8.93 -13.64
C ARG A 65 -9.92 -7.52 -13.11
N ARG A 66 -10.08 -7.34 -11.80
CA ARG A 66 -9.93 -6.02 -11.18
C ARG A 66 -9.44 -6.08 -9.75
N TYR A 67 -8.58 -5.13 -9.42
CA TYR A 67 -8.32 -4.71 -8.05
C TYR A 67 -8.87 -3.29 -7.86
N PHE A 68 -9.71 -3.09 -6.86
CA PHE A 68 -10.18 -1.77 -6.43
C PHE A 68 -9.81 -1.56 -4.98
N SER A 69 -9.18 -0.44 -4.64
CA SER A 69 -8.85 -0.11 -3.26
C SER A 69 -9.11 1.35 -2.95
N CYS A 70 -9.65 1.59 -1.76
CA CYS A 70 -9.99 2.93 -1.30
C CYS A 70 -9.47 3.15 0.11
N TYR A 71 -8.69 4.24 0.29
CA TYR A 71 -8.36 4.74 1.62
C TYR A 71 -8.50 6.26 1.62
N CYS A 72 -9.67 6.71 2.05
CA CYS A 72 -10.02 8.12 2.18
C CYS A 72 -10.38 8.40 3.64
N GLN A 73 -9.56 9.21 4.31
CA GLN A 73 -9.76 9.60 5.70
C GLN A 73 -9.48 11.09 5.84
N TYR A 74 -10.51 11.85 6.23
CA TYR A 74 -10.36 13.26 6.52
C TYR A 74 -9.34 13.47 7.62
N SER A 75 -8.26 14.17 7.31
CA SER A 75 -7.17 14.41 8.26
C SER A 75 -7.56 15.45 9.30
N SER A 76 -7.34 15.15 10.58
CA SER A 76 -7.48 16.13 11.67
C SER A 76 -6.61 17.38 11.49
N ARG A 77 -5.61 17.32 10.60
CA ARG A 77 -4.71 18.44 10.29
C ARG A 77 -5.25 19.32 9.17
N TYR A 78 -6.30 18.87 8.45
CA TYR A 78 -6.82 19.61 7.30
C TYR A 78 -7.62 20.85 7.70
N ASP A 79 -8.27 20.87 8.86
CA ASP A 79 -8.93 22.08 9.36
C ASP A 79 -7.93 23.21 9.60
N LYS A 80 -6.76 22.89 10.19
CA LYS A 80 -5.66 23.86 10.33
C LYS A 80 -5.14 24.35 8.98
N PHE A 81 -5.06 23.46 7.99
CA PHE A 81 -4.69 23.85 6.62
C PHE A 81 -5.68 24.87 6.02
N LYS A 82 -6.99 24.68 6.21
CA LYS A 82 -8.02 25.64 5.78
C LYS A 82 -7.91 27.00 6.48
N GLU A 83 -7.39 27.02 7.73
CA GLU A 83 -7.07 28.24 8.49
C GLU A 83 -5.72 28.88 8.07
N GLY A 84 -5.05 28.33 7.05
CA GLY A 84 -3.76 28.83 6.56
C GLY A 84 -2.53 28.27 7.27
N VAL A 85 -2.70 27.30 8.19
CA VAL A 85 -1.58 26.66 8.93
C VAL A 85 -1.23 25.32 8.32
N VAL A 86 -0.09 25.26 7.59
CA VAL A 86 0.38 24.02 6.97
C VAL A 86 1.14 23.17 7.99
N LEU A 87 0.54 22.07 8.42
CA LEU A 87 1.16 21.06 9.28
C LEU A 87 1.91 20.01 8.46
N ASN A 88 2.76 19.21 9.13
CA ASN A 88 3.69 18.25 8.48
C ASN A 88 3.05 17.36 7.41
N ALA A 89 1.82 16.89 7.63
CA ALA A 89 1.11 16.00 6.71
C ALA A 89 0.84 16.59 5.30
N PHE A 90 0.99 17.91 5.14
CA PHE A 90 0.75 18.65 3.90
C PHE A 90 1.97 19.48 3.47
N LYS A 91 3.18 19.07 3.91
CA LYS A 91 4.45 19.73 3.60
C LYS A 91 5.27 18.91 2.59
N PRO A 92 5.35 19.32 1.32
CA PRO A 92 6.23 18.67 0.33
C PRO A 92 7.70 18.67 0.74
N GLU A 93 8.13 19.64 1.56
CA GLU A 93 9.51 19.74 2.07
C GLU A 93 9.89 18.53 2.95
N LEU A 94 8.89 17.85 3.51
CA LEU A 94 9.04 16.64 4.30
C LEU A 94 8.67 15.37 3.50
N SER A 95 8.57 15.45 2.18
CA SER A 95 8.10 14.38 1.29
C SER A 95 6.72 13.84 1.68
N ASN A 96 5.82 14.73 2.12
CA ASN A 96 4.46 14.39 2.54
C ASN A 96 3.41 14.84 1.53
N GLY A 97 2.26 14.18 1.61
CA GLY A 97 1.08 14.35 0.79
C GLY A 97 0.13 13.17 1.00
N ALA A 98 -1.02 13.17 0.33
CA ALA A 98 -2.01 12.10 0.53
C ALA A 98 -1.53 10.75 -0.04
N MET A 99 -0.87 10.74 -1.21
CA MET A 99 -0.33 9.50 -1.80
C MET A 99 0.73 8.87 -0.89
N MET A 100 1.69 9.66 -0.42
CA MET A 100 2.77 9.17 0.44
C MET A 100 2.28 8.68 1.79
N ASP A 101 1.32 9.37 2.41
CA ASP A 101 0.90 9.03 3.76
C ASP A 101 -0.14 7.91 3.82
N ILE A 102 -1.17 7.98 2.99
CA ILE A 102 -2.29 7.02 3.02
C ILE A 102 -2.50 6.29 1.69
N GLY A 103 -2.24 6.90 0.54
CA GLY A 103 -2.34 6.25 -0.77
C GLY A 103 -1.45 5.02 -0.90
N ILE A 104 -0.28 5.04 -0.28
CA ILE A 104 0.65 3.90 -0.23
C ILE A 104 -0.02 2.62 0.30
N TYR A 105 -0.97 2.71 1.23
CA TYR A 105 -1.71 1.55 1.74
C TYR A 105 -2.61 0.90 0.69
N THR A 106 -2.98 1.61 -0.37
CA THR A 106 -3.75 1.04 -1.49
C THR A 106 -2.85 0.46 -2.56
N VAL A 107 -1.64 1.01 -2.73
CA VAL A 107 -0.68 0.62 -3.77
C VAL A 107 0.20 -0.55 -3.32
N TYR A 108 0.74 -0.51 -2.10
CA TYR A 108 1.68 -1.54 -1.63
C TYR A 108 1.06 -2.96 -1.63
N PRO A 109 -0.16 -3.18 -1.06
CA PRO A 109 -0.82 -4.49 -1.15
C PRO A 109 -1.09 -4.93 -2.60
N MET A 110 -1.44 -4.01 -3.50
CA MET A 110 -1.59 -4.29 -4.93
C MET A 110 -0.28 -4.82 -5.53
N VAL A 111 0.85 -4.20 -5.19
CA VAL A 111 2.17 -4.64 -5.66
C VAL A 111 2.52 -6.02 -5.10
N VAL A 112 2.23 -6.28 -3.81
CA VAL A 112 2.47 -7.61 -3.20
C VAL A 112 1.64 -8.71 -3.88
N LEU A 113 0.41 -8.40 -4.32
CA LEU A 113 -0.49 -9.37 -4.93
C LEU A 113 -0.24 -9.56 -6.43
N PHE A 114 0.09 -8.50 -7.16
CA PHE A 114 0.06 -8.48 -8.62
C PHE A 114 1.36 -7.96 -9.28
N GLY A 115 2.32 -7.51 -8.49
CA GLY A 115 3.58 -6.99 -8.99
C GLY A 115 3.45 -5.63 -9.69
N ARG A 116 4.32 -5.40 -10.67
CA ARG A 116 4.44 -4.13 -11.40
C ARG A 116 3.34 -3.98 -12.46
N PRO A 117 2.60 -2.85 -12.50
CA PRO A 117 1.67 -2.55 -13.58
C PRO A 117 2.43 -2.16 -14.87
N LYS A 118 1.76 -2.33 -16.02
CA LYS A 118 2.26 -1.93 -17.34
C LYS A 118 2.10 -0.42 -17.59
N LYS A 119 1.03 0.18 -17.04
CA LYS A 119 0.70 1.59 -17.24
C LYS A 119 0.09 2.17 -15.98
N ILE A 120 0.30 3.47 -15.79
CA ILE A 120 -0.19 4.24 -14.64
C ILE A 120 -0.80 5.52 -15.20
N ASP A 121 -2.06 5.82 -14.84
CA ASP A 121 -2.76 7.06 -15.14
C ASP A 121 -3.29 7.67 -13.85
N ALA A 122 -2.78 8.83 -13.46
CA ALA A 122 -3.09 9.49 -12.21
C ALA A 122 -3.79 10.84 -12.40
N SER A 123 -4.76 11.12 -11.53
CA SER A 123 -5.39 12.42 -11.38
C SER A 123 -5.52 12.76 -9.89
N GLY A 124 -5.52 14.05 -9.55
CA GLY A 124 -5.59 14.44 -8.14
C GLY A 124 -5.83 15.93 -7.92
N ILE A 125 -6.08 16.29 -6.68
CA ILE A 125 -6.22 17.68 -6.23
C ILE A 125 -4.96 18.07 -5.48
N ILE A 126 -4.25 19.05 -6.04
CA ILE A 126 -3.07 19.65 -5.42
C ILE A 126 -3.49 20.84 -4.58
N LEU A 127 -3.09 20.83 -3.33
CA LEU A 127 -3.36 21.89 -2.36
C LEU A 127 -2.41 23.08 -2.55
N SER A 128 -2.74 24.21 -1.94
CA SER A 128 -1.94 25.45 -2.02
C SER A 128 -0.50 25.30 -1.49
N SER A 129 -0.23 24.26 -0.67
CA SER A 129 1.13 23.92 -0.23
C SER A 129 1.96 23.20 -1.29
N GLY A 130 1.37 22.74 -2.39
CA GLY A 130 1.99 21.88 -3.39
C GLY A 130 1.92 20.37 -3.08
N ALA A 131 1.33 19.97 -1.93
CA ALA A 131 1.05 18.57 -1.64
C ALA A 131 -0.29 18.14 -2.24
N ASP A 132 -0.44 16.86 -2.58
CA ASP A 132 -1.74 16.30 -2.93
C ASP A 132 -2.64 16.14 -1.70
N GLY A 133 -3.90 16.55 -1.84
CA GLY A 133 -4.94 16.34 -0.83
C GLY A 133 -5.71 15.04 -1.06
N GLN A 134 -5.88 14.66 -2.33
CA GLN A 134 -6.53 13.42 -2.76
C GLN A 134 -6.16 13.07 -4.19
N GLY A 135 -6.38 11.81 -4.57
CA GLY A 135 -6.24 11.39 -5.95
C GLY A 135 -6.90 10.05 -6.25
N ALA A 136 -6.92 9.77 -7.54
CA ALA A 136 -7.33 8.51 -8.14
C ALA A 136 -6.25 8.06 -9.13
N VAL A 137 -5.91 6.78 -9.10
CA VAL A 137 -4.93 6.21 -10.01
C VAL A 137 -5.49 4.95 -10.63
N ASN A 138 -5.41 4.85 -11.95
CA ASN A 138 -5.73 3.65 -12.71
C ASN A 138 -4.44 2.97 -13.16
N PHE A 139 -4.44 1.64 -13.10
CA PHE A 139 -3.31 0.81 -13.48
C PHE A 139 -3.75 -0.23 -14.51
N GLU A 140 -2.90 -0.47 -15.49
CA GLU A 140 -3.08 -1.53 -16.47
C GLU A 140 -2.11 -2.68 -16.20
N TYR A 141 -2.65 -3.89 -16.15
CA TYR A 141 -1.92 -5.16 -16.11
C TYR A 141 -2.31 -6.02 -17.31
N GLU A 142 -1.70 -7.19 -17.47
CA GLU A 142 -2.15 -8.15 -18.47
C GLU A 142 -3.45 -8.82 -18.03
N GLY A 143 -4.53 -8.56 -18.77
CA GLY A 143 -5.85 -9.15 -18.50
C GLY A 143 -6.57 -8.63 -17.27
N MET A 144 -6.00 -7.64 -16.57
CA MET A 144 -6.56 -7.04 -15.36
C MET A 144 -6.32 -5.53 -15.35
N ASN A 145 -7.20 -4.78 -14.72
CA ASN A 145 -6.95 -3.40 -14.34
C ASN A 145 -7.04 -3.20 -12.82
N ALA A 146 -6.44 -2.12 -12.33
CA ALA A 146 -6.61 -1.72 -10.94
C ALA A 146 -6.97 -0.24 -10.84
N THR A 147 -7.73 0.12 -9.81
CA THR A 147 -8.07 1.51 -9.48
C THR A 147 -7.88 1.73 -8.00
N VAL A 148 -7.16 2.77 -7.62
CA VAL A 148 -7.01 3.16 -6.21
C VAL A 148 -7.49 4.59 -6.00
N LEU A 149 -8.19 4.79 -4.88
CA LEU A 149 -8.65 6.09 -4.43
C LEU A 149 -8.01 6.39 -3.08
N TYR A 150 -7.52 7.61 -2.91
CA TYR A 150 -6.96 8.05 -1.64
C TYR A 150 -7.29 9.53 -1.37
N SER A 151 -7.55 9.87 -0.11
CA SER A 151 -7.87 11.25 0.27
C SER A 151 -7.55 11.53 1.74
N LYS A 152 -6.94 12.70 1.99
CA LYS A 152 -6.79 13.29 3.33
C LYS A 152 -7.75 14.46 3.57
N ILE A 153 -8.58 14.80 2.57
CA ILE A 153 -9.50 15.93 2.59
C ILE A 153 -10.97 15.54 2.47
N ALA A 154 -11.24 14.25 2.32
CA ALA A 154 -12.58 13.67 2.30
C ALA A 154 -12.56 12.27 2.92
N ASN A 155 -13.71 11.80 3.42
CA ASN A 155 -13.90 10.42 3.87
C ASN A 155 -14.52 9.56 2.78
N SER A 156 -14.29 8.25 2.86
CA SER A 156 -15.04 7.24 2.10
C SER A 156 -15.26 6.01 2.95
N SER A 157 -16.38 5.34 2.73
CA SER A 157 -16.73 4.04 3.31
C SER A 157 -16.64 2.88 2.29
N LEU A 158 -16.09 3.14 1.08
CA LEU A 158 -15.93 2.10 0.07
C LEU A 158 -14.93 1.05 0.53
N PRO A 159 -15.27 -0.24 0.44
CA PRO A 159 -14.36 -1.32 0.75
C PRO A 159 -13.27 -1.45 -0.32
N THR A 160 -12.23 -2.23 -0.03
CA THR A 160 -11.32 -2.76 -1.04
C THR A 160 -11.91 -4.04 -1.62
N GLU A 161 -11.81 -4.25 -2.93
CA GLU A 161 -12.36 -5.41 -3.61
C GLU A 161 -11.41 -5.98 -4.67
N ILE A 162 -11.32 -7.30 -4.72
CA ILE A 162 -10.63 -8.06 -5.77
C ILE A 162 -11.69 -8.85 -6.54
N GLN A 163 -11.84 -8.55 -7.82
CA GLN A 163 -12.87 -9.15 -8.68
C GLN A 163 -12.26 -10.16 -9.65
N GLY A 164 -12.81 -11.34 -9.66
CA GLY A 164 -12.46 -12.39 -10.62
C GLY A 164 -13.69 -12.95 -11.34
N GLU A 165 -13.45 -13.84 -12.29
CA GLU A 165 -14.52 -14.44 -13.09
C GLU A 165 -15.41 -15.40 -12.28
N ASP A 166 -14.88 -15.98 -11.18
CA ASP A 166 -15.58 -16.97 -10.37
C ASP A 166 -16.00 -16.43 -8.98
N GLY A 167 -15.74 -15.17 -8.70
CA GLY A 167 -16.16 -14.52 -7.45
C GLY A 167 -15.39 -13.25 -7.16
N ASN A 168 -15.60 -12.69 -5.99
CA ASN A 168 -14.87 -11.53 -5.49
C ASN A 168 -14.49 -11.69 -4.02
N ILE A 169 -13.42 -11.03 -3.61
CA ILE A 169 -13.02 -10.86 -2.22
C ILE A 169 -13.16 -9.39 -1.85
N THR A 170 -13.82 -9.11 -0.72
CA THR A 170 -13.94 -7.76 -0.16
C THR A 170 -13.24 -7.68 1.18
N LEU A 171 -12.57 -6.55 1.40
CA LEU A 171 -11.94 -6.19 2.68
C LEU A 171 -12.62 -4.91 3.19
N ASP A 172 -12.95 -4.88 4.48
CA ASP A 172 -13.59 -3.72 5.10
C ASP A 172 -12.71 -2.44 5.00
N ARG A 173 -11.42 -2.59 5.26
CA ARG A 173 -10.41 -1.52 5.19
C ARG A 173 -9.06 -2.07 4.77
N ILE A 174 -8.34 -1.33 3.95
CA ILE A 174 -7.03 -1.80 3.45
C ILE A 174 -5.86 -1.51 4.42
N ASN A 175 -5.96 -0.48 5.23
CA ASN A 175 -4.91 -0.08 6.18
C ASN A 175 -4.95 -0.86 7.50
N ILE A 176 -6.14 -1.37 7.89
CA ILE A 176 -6.37 -2.23 9.06
C ILE A 176 -7.46 -3.21 8.66
N ILE A 177 -7.08 -4.39 8.20
CA ILE A 177 -8.01 -5.38 7.66
C ILE A 177 -8.68 -6.11 8.82
N GLY A 178 -9.92 -5.76 9.14
CA GLY A 178 -10.72 -6.38 10.19
C GLY A 178 -11.55 -7.55 9.67
N GLU A 179 -12.12 -7.42 8.48
CA GLU A 179 -13.02 -8.40 7.89
C GLU A 179 -12.62 -8.70 6.45
N VAL A 180 -12.64 -9.99 6.08
CA VAL A 180 -12.42 -10.46 4.71
C VAL A 180 -13.57 -11.39 4.32
N LYS A 181 -14.25 -11.08 3.22
CA LYS A 181 -15.35 -11.88 2.69
C LYS A 181 -15.06 -12.35 1.27
N TYR A 182 -15.36 -13.61 1.01
CA TYR A 182 -15.40 -14.17 -0.34
C TYR A 182 -16.85 -14.37 -0.77
N THR A 183 -17.20 -13.82 -1.93
CA THR A 183 -18.53 -14.01 -2.55
C THR A 183 -18.35 -14.79 -3.85
N PRO A 184 -18.80 -16.05 -3.94
CA PRO A 184 -18.69 -16.83 -5.17
C PRO A 184 -19.66 -16.29 -6.24
N ARG A 185 -19.29 -16.41 -7.51
CA ARG A 185 -20.19 -16.17 -8.62
C ARG A 185 -21.26 -17.25 -8.67
N LEU A 186 -22.51 -16.87 -8.78
CA LEU A 186 -23.59 -17.82 -9.05
C LEU A 186 -23.58 -18.23 -10.52
N GLY A 187 -23.82 -19.53 -10.77
CA GLY A 187 -23.97 -20.06 -12.12
C GLY A 187 -25.16 -19.46 -12.87
N ALA A 188 -25.17 -19.59 -14.21
CA ALA A 188 -26.19 -19.03 -15.09
C ALA A 188 -27.63 -19.50 -14.75
N ALA A 189 -27.78 -20.64 -14.09
CA ALA A 189 -29.08 -21.20 -13.65
C ALA A 189 -29.75 -20.42 -12.51
N SER A 190 -29.01 -19.54 -11.82
CA SER A 190 -29.49 -18.85 -10.60
C SER A 190 -30.36 -17.59 -10.90
N GLY A 191 -30.55 -17.25 -12.17
CA GLY A 191 -31.35 -16.08 -12.58
C GLY A 191 -30.60 -14.73 -12.54
N LYS A 192 -31.12 -13.75 -13.24
CA LYS A 192 -30.55 -12.38 -13.26
C LYS A 192 -30.74 -11.72 -11.89
N GLY A 193 -29.67 -11.14 -11.35
CA GLY A 193 -29.70 -10.39 -10.09
C GLY A 193 -29.52 -11.22 -8.83
N SER A 194 -29.34 -12.53 -8.92
CA SER A 194 -29.00 -13.36 -7.77
C SER A 194 -27.51 -13.17 -7.42
N SER A 195 -27.22 -12.91 -6.14
CA SER A 195 -25.88 -12.93 -5.56
C SER A 195 -25.77 -14.09 -4.60
N ALA A 196 -24.58 -14.71 -4.52
CA ALA A 196 -24.31 -15.67 -3.48
C ALA A 196 -24.17 -14.95 -2.13
N GLU A 197 -24.43 -15.68 -1.05
CA GLU A 197 -24.14 -15.18 0.29
C GLU A 197 -22.62 -15.06 0.49
N PRO A 198 -22.12 -13.93 0.98
CA PRO A 198 -20.72 -13.76 1.31
C PRO A 198 -20.28 -14.75 2.40
N GLN A 199 -19.16 -15.40 2.19
CA GLN A 199 -18.51 -16.28 3.17
C GLN A 199 -17.47 -15.46 3.93
N ASP A 200 -17.54 -15.42 5.25
CA ASP A 200 -16.48 -14.86 6.07
C ASP A 200 -15.25 -15.78 6.01
N ILE A 201 -14.14 -15.22 5.54
CA ILE A 201 -12.84 -15.90 5.46
C ILE A 201 -11.79 -15.16 6.29
N SER A 202 -12.23 -14.31 7.23
CA SER A 202 -11.35 -13.60 8.14
C SER A 202 -10.58 -14.57 9.03
N ALA A 203 -9.31 -14.25 9.26
CA ALA A 203 -8.52 -14.98 10.23
C ALA A 203 -8.80 -14.47 11.65
N VAL A 204 -8.94 -15.37 12.59
CA VAL A 204 -9.02 -15.02 14.01
C VAL A 204 -7.64 -14.59 14.49
N THR A 205 -7.55 -13.42 15.13
CA THR A 205 -6.31 -12.89 15.71
C THR A 205 -6.60 -12.20 17.05
N ASP A 206 -5.69 -12.37 18.00
CA ASP A 206 -5.68 -11.71 19.31
C ASP A 206 -4.62 -10.59 19.40
N LYS A 207 -3.89 -10.36 18.30
CA LYS A 207 -2.81 -9.36 18.22
C LYS A 207 -3.24 -8.18 17.37
N ASP A 208 -2.68 -7.02 17.67
CA ASP A 208 -2.77 -5.85 16.81
C ASP A 208 -1.91 -6.00 15.54
N GLU A 209 -2.13 -5.12 14.58
CA GLU A 209 -1.43 -5.15 13.30
C GLU A 209 0.08 -4.87 13.39
N TYR A 210 0.55 -4.16 14.41
CA TYR A 210 1.99 -3.88 14.61
C TYR A 210 2.76 -5.10 15.09
N TYR A 211 2.08 -6.00 15.82
CA TYR A 211 2.69 -7.24 16.28
C TYR A 211 3.31 -8.04 15.13
N TYR A 212 2.57 -8.19 14.03
CA TYR A 212 2.99 -9.05 12.92
C TYR A 212 4.20 -8.50 12.17
N GLU A 213 4.30 -7.18 11.99
CA GLU A 213 5.47 -6.59 11.33
C GLU A 213 6.71 -6.65 12.22
N VAL A 214 6.56 -6.43 13.52
CA VAL A 214 7.68 -6.53 14.47
C VAL A 214 8.14 -7.99 14.59
N ALA A 215 7.23 -8.96 14.68
CA ALA A 215 7.54 -10.37 14.74
C ALA A 215 8.29 -10.84 13.48
N GLU A 216 7.79 -10.50 12.27
CA GLU A 216 8.48 -10.79 11.01
C GLU A 216 9.91 -10.23 11.02
N PHE A 217 10.08 -8.96 11.42
CA PHE A 217 11.39 -8.33 11.46
C PHE A 217 12.35 -9.03 12.44
N ILE A 218 11.89 -9.40 13.62
CA ILE A 218 12.68 -10.14 14.61
C ILE A 218 13.09 -11.49 14.04
N ASP A 219 12.17 -12.24 13.43
CA ASP A 219 12.44 -13.55 12.83
C ASP A 219 13.47 -13.46 11.70
N LEU A 220 13.41 -12.42 10.87
CA LEU A 220 14.40 -12.16 9.84
C LEU A 220 15.80 -11.95 10.44
N VAL A 221 15.91 -11.12 11.48
CA VAL A 221 17.16 -10.84 12.17
C VAL A 221 17.73 -12.12 12.79
N LEU A 222 16.92 -12.88 13.53
CA LEU A 222 17.33 -14.10 14.20
C LEU A 222 17.73 -15.21 13.21
N SER A 223 17.10 -15.26 12.03
CA SER A 223 17.39 -16.23 10.97
C SER A 223 18.50 -15.78 9.99
N GLY A 224 19.09 -14.61 10.21
CA GLY A 224 20.14 -14.05 9.34
C GLY A 224 19.65 -13.67 7.94
N LYS A 225 18.34 -13.41 7.77
CA LYS A 225 17.76 -12.99 6.49
C LYS A 225 17.81 -11.48 6.35
N ARG A 226 18.16 -10.99 5.17
CA ARG A 226 18.28 -9.54 4.92
C ARG A 226 16.96 -8.85 4.63
N GLN A 227 15.94 -9.58 4.17
CA GLN A 227 14.63 -9.01 3.79
C GLN A 227 13.49 -10.01 3.98
N SER A 228 12.28 -9.50 4.12
CA SER A 228 11.05 -10.28 4.09
C SER A 228 10.73 -10.77 2.68
N VAL A 229 10.02 -11.89 2.59
CA VAL A 229 9.44 -12.38 1.32
C VAL A 229 8.20 -11.56 0.94
N ILE A 230 7.46 -11.07 1.94
CA ILE A 230 6.23 -10.31 1.73
C ILE A 230 6.54 -8.82 1.55
N ASN A 231 7.16 -8.20 2.58
CA ASN A 231 7.63 -6.82 2.48
C ASN A 231 9.07 -6.83 1.93
N SER A 232 9.21 -7.35 0.70
CA SER A 232 10.50 -7.49 0.05
C SER A 232 11.05 -6.13 -0.42
N HIS A 233 12.36 -6.05 -0.57
CA HIS A 233 13.01 -4.88 -1.15
C HIS A 233 12.45 -4.54 -2.54
N GLU A 234 12.11 -5.56 -3.33
CA GLU A 234 11.52 -5.38 -4.66
C GLU A 234 10.12 -4.75 -4.56
N HIS A 235 9.26 -5.24 -3.65
CA HIS A 235 7.91 -4.66 -3.48
C HIS A 235 7.98 -3.20 -3.02
N SER A 236 8.88 -2.87 -2.08
CA SER A 236 9.11 -1.49 -1.66
C SER A 236 9.61 -0.61 -2.81
N LEU A 237 10.56 -1.12 -3.60
CA LEU A 237 11.09 -0.40 -4.76
C LEU A 237 10.02 -0.14 -5.83
N ILE A 238 9.27 -1.18 -6.23
CA ILE A 238 8.17 -1.04 -7.20
C ILE A 238 7.13 -0.04 -6.71
N THR A 239 6.76 -0.10 -5.43
CA THR A 239 5.78 0.83 -4.84
C THR A 239 6.26 2.27 -4.94
N LEU A 240 7.52 2.57 -4.59
CA LEU A 240 8.05 3.93 -4.70
C LEU A 240 8.23 4.37 -6.16
N GLU A 241 8.56 3.49 -7.09
CA GLU A 241 8.59 3.82 -8.53
C GLU A 241 7.20 4.18 -9.06
N ILE A 242 6.15 3.47 -8.60
CA ILE A 242 4.76 3.82 -8.90
C ILE A 242 4.41 5.20 -8.32
N ILE A 243 4.74 5.45 -7.07
CA ILE A 243 4.46 6.72 -6.39
C ILE A 243 5.23 7.86 -7.08
N ASP A 244 6.48 7.65 -7.48
CA ASP A 244 7.27 8.64 -8.23
C ASP A 244 6.60 9.00 -9.56
N GLU A 245 6.07 8.00 -10.28
CA GLU A 245 5.35 8.23 -11.53
C GLU A 245 4.03 8.98 -11.30
N VAL A 246 3.25 8.62 -10.26
CA VAL A 246 2.05 9.36 -9.86
C VAL A 246 2.38 10.82 -9.54
N ARG A 247 3.42 11.07 -8.73
CA ARG A 247 3.88 12.43 -8.40
C ARG A 247 4.31 13.20 -9.66
N ARG A 248 5.02 12.54 -10.58
CA ARG A 248 5.43 13.14 -11.84
C ARG A 248 4.22 13.61 -12.66
N GLN A 249 3.18 12.78 -12.78
CA GLN A 249 1.94 13.12 -13.50
C GLN A 249 1.18 14.27 -12.83
N LEU A 250 1.18 14.29 -11.49
CA LEU A 250 0.54 15.36 -10.71
C LEU A 250 1.38 16.64 -10.56
N GLY A 251 2.62 16.66 -11.07
CA GLY A 251 3.53 17.80 -10.96
C GLY A 251 4.11 18.02 -9.57
N ILE A 252 4.06 17.02 -8.68
CA ILE A 252 4.57 17.10 -7.31
C ILE A 252 6.08 16.82 -7.30
N ARG A 253 6.85 17.69 -6.67
CA ARG A 253 8.30 17.53 -6.52
C ARG A 253 8.71 17.72 -5.06
N TYR A 254 9.61 16.86 -4.59
CA TYR A 254 10.20 16.95 -3.27
C TYR A 254 11.63 17.46 -3.33
N PRO A 255 12.16 18.06 -2.26
CA PRO A 255 13.58 18.44 -2.20
C PRO A 255 14.52 17.26 -2.48
N ALA A 256 14.16 16.06 -2.02
CA ALA A 256 14.90 14.83 -2.25
C ALA A 256 15.03 14.43 -3.73
N ASP A 257 14.21 14.96 -4.63
CA ASP A 257 14.28 14.66 -6.08
C ASP A 257 15.38 15.42 -6.80
N LYS A 258 16.00 16.42 -6.13
CA LYS A 258 17.01 17.30 -6.72
C LYS A 258 18.46 16.82 -6.52
N CYS A 259 18.67 15.74 -5.78
CA CYS A 259 20.00 15.25 -5.43
C CYS A 259 20.48 14.15 -6.38
#